data_f33c525646f321fa496988d1007cd295
#
_entry.id   f33c525646f321fa496988d1007cd295
#
_cell.length_a   1.000
_cell.length_b   1.000
_cell.length_c   1.000
_cell.angle_alpha   90.00
_cell.angle_beta   90.00
_cell.angle_gamma   90.00
#
_symmetry.space_group_name_H-M   'P 1'
#
loop_
_entity.id
_entity.type
_entity.pdbx_description
1 polymer ?
#
loop_
_entity_poly.entity_id
_entity_poly.type
_entity_poly.pdbx_seq_one_letter_code
_entity_poly.pdbx_strand_id
1 'polypeptide(L)'
;MDIKTIGVEEWLNVWEKSATWDIAQSTISSLMMGELRALDEQDGATFYERLDREKMNYGWIEGSPDFKAEVAKLYRREVNPDHILQTNGCTGANLNAIMAVVEPGDHV
;
A
#
# COMPACT_ATOMS: atom_id res chain seq x y z
N MET A 1 -4.86 -4.70 -27.07
CA MET A 1 -3.82 -5.33 -26.27
C MET A 1 -4.39 -6.61 -25.68
N ASP A 2 -3.79 -7.75 -25.93
CA ASP A 2 -4.22 -9.02 -25.37
C ASP A 2 -3.35 -9.29 -24.14
N ILE A 3 -3.94 -9.09 -22.95
CA ILE A 3 -3.24 -9.30 -21.67
C ILE A 3 -3.69 -10.66 -21.14
N LYS A 4 -2.76 -11.60 -21.09
CA LYS A 4 -3.02 -12.91 -20.49
C LYS A 4 -3.26 -12.77 -18.99
N THR A 5 -4.21 -13.53 -18.49
CA THR A 5 -4.47 -13.61 -17.05
C THR A 5 -3.30 -14.24 -16.31
N ILE A 6 -3.11 -13.82 -15.07
CA ILE A 6 -2.11 -14.40 -14.16
C ILE A 6 -2.79 -15.57 -13.45
N GLY A 7 -2.43 -16.81 -13.86
CA GLY A 7 -3.12 -18.02 -13.39
C GLY A 7 -3.09 -18.21 -11.86
N VAL A 8 -2.04 -17.79 -11.18
CA VAL A 8 -1.98 -17.87 -9.71
C VAL A 8 -3.00 -16.93 -9.05
N GLU A 9 -3.20 -15.74 -9.59
CA GLU A 9 -4.19 -14.80 -9.07
C GLU A 9 -5.62 -15.31 -9.28
N GLU A 10 -5.89 -15.88 -10.46
CA GLU A 10 -7.19 -16.50 -10.72
C GLU A 10 -7.46 -17.66 -9.76
N TRP A 11 -6.46 -18.49 -9.52
CA TRP A 11 -6.57 -19.63 -8.60
C TRP A 11 -6.82 -19.13 -7.16
N LEU A 12 -6.07 -18.13 -6.68
CA LEU A 12 -6.25 -17.54 -5.36
C LEU A 12 -7.65 -16.94 -5.21
N ASN A 13 -8.11 -16.16 -6.19
CA ASN A 13 -9.44 -15.54 -6.15
C ASN A 13 -10.60 -16.54 -5.97
N VAL A 14 -10.41 -17.77 -6.46
CA VAL A 14 -11.41 -18.84 -6.30
C VAL A 14 -11.33 -19.51 -4.93
N TRP A 15 -10.14 -19.78 -4.44
CA TRP A 15 -9.93 -20.72 -3.33
C TRP A 15 -9.56 -20.07 -1.99
N GLU A 16 -8.92 -18.90 -1.97
CA GLU A 16 -8.40 -18.31 -0.73
C GLU A 16 -9.50 -18.09 0.34
N LYS A 17 -10.71 -17.70 -0.08
CA LYS A 17 -11.83 -17.43 0.84
C LYS A 17 -12.53 -18.67 1.38
N SER A 18 -12.31 -19.81 0.76
CA SER A 18 -12.93 -21.09 1.11
C SER A 18 -11.94 -22.06 1.77
N ALA A 19 -10.67 -21.79 1.74
CA ALA A 19 -9.64 -22.60 2.33
C ALA A 19 -9.72 -22.58 3.86
N THR A 20 -9.76 -23.76 4.49
CA THR A 20 -9.68 -23.88 5.95
C THR A 20 -8.28 -23.52 6.46
N TRP A 21 -7.26 -23.84 5.67
CA TRP A 21 -5.86 -23.57 5.98
C TRP A 21 -5.24 -22.88 4.77
N ASP A 22 -5.06 -21.58 4.85
CA ASP A 22 -4.40 -20.81 3.81
C ASP A 22 -2.93 -20.61 4.16
N ILE A 23 -2.08 -21.31 3.43
CA ILE A 23 -0.61 -21.22 3.54
C ILE A 23 0.02 -20.60 2.28
N ALA A 24 -0.81 -20.15 1.34
CA ALA A 24 -0.36 -19.63 0.05
C ALA A 24 -0.25 -18.10 0.02
N GLN A 25 -0.86 -17.42 0.96
CA GLN A 25 -0.76 -15.97 1.04
C GLN A 25 0.67 -15.54 1.40
N SER A 26 1.28 -14.75 0.53
CA SER A 26 2.61 -14.16 0.77
C SER A 26 2.51 -12.88 1.62
N THR A 27 1.71 -12.93 2.67
CA THR A 27 1.43 -11.77 3.53
C THR A 27 1.70 -12.08 4.99
N ILE A 28 1.86 -11.02 5.79
CA ILE A 28 1.80 -11.12 7.25
C ILE A 28 0.35 -11.32 7.70
N SER A 29 0.16 -11.85 8.90
CA SER A 29 -1.17 -11.88 9.52
C SER A 29 -1.75 -10.47 9.60
N SER A 30 -2.98 -10.32 9.10
CA SER A 30 -3.67 -9.03 9.15
C SER A 30 -4.03 -8.66 10.60
N LEU A 31 -3.79 -7.42 10.96
CA LEU A 31 -4.23 -6.87 12.23
C LEU A 31 -5.70 -6.43 12.15
N MET A 32 -6.44 -6.63 13.22
CA MET A 32 -7.72 -5.96 13.40
C MET A 32 -7.50 -4.46 13.67
N MET A 33 -8.46 -3.63 13.33
CA MET A 33 -8.38 -2.18 13.61
C MET A 33 -8.14 -1.89 15.09
N GLY A 34 -8.72 -2.68 15.99
CA GLY A 34 -8.49 -2.56 17.43
C GLY A 34 -7.04 -2.84 17.83
N GLU A 35 -6.43 -3.87 17.23
CA GLU A 35 -5.02 -4.21 17.47
C GLU A 35 -4.10 -3.11 16.91
N LEU A 36 -4.39 -2.61 15.71
CA LEU A 36 -3.63 -1.51 15.12
C LEU A 36 -3.68 -0.25 15.99
N ARG A 37 -4.86 0.07 16.52
CA ARG A 37 -5.02 1.20 17.44
C ARG A 37 -4.30 1.03 18.77
N ALA A 38 -4.20 -0.21 19.27
CA ALA A 38 -3.45 -0.49 20.49
C ALA A 38 -1.94 -0.32 20.35
N LEU A 39 -1.44 -0.30 19.11
CA LEU A 39 -0.03 0.03 18.81
C LEU A 39 0.23 1.53 18.77
N ASP A 40 -0.81 2.35 18.65
CA ASP A 40 -0.70 3.81 18.73
C ASP A 40 -0.60 4.20 20.21
N GLU A 41 0.49 4.85 20.61
CA GLU A 41 0.69 5.36 21.97
C GLU A 41 -0.29 6.48 22.34
N GLN A 42 -0.99 7.03 21.34
CA GLN A 42 -2.03 8.03 21.55
C GLN A 42 -3.36 7.33 21.90
N ASP A 43 -4.10 7.93 22.83
CA ASP A 43 -5.40 7.42 23.27
C ASP A 43 -6.33 7.20 22.06
N GLY A 44 -6.88 6.00 21.95
CA GLY A 44 -7.77 5.62 20.85
C GLY A 44 -9.00 6.51 20.69
N ALA A 45 -9.41 7.25 21.73
CA ALA A 45 -10.43 8.30 21.64
C ALA A 45 -10.01 9.41 20.68
N THR A 46 -8.75 9.84 20.71
CA THR A 46 -8.19 10.89 19.85
C THR A 46 -8.24 10.50 18.37
N PHE A 47 -8.08 9.20 18.05
CA PHE A 47 -8.18 8.72 16.67
C PHE A 47 -9.59 8.96 16.09
N TYR A 48 -10.63 8.55 16.82
CA TYR A 48 -12.01 8.74 16.37
C TYR A 48 -12.41 10.20 16.33
N GLU A 49 -12.02 11.01 17.32
CA GLU A 49 -12.28 12.44 17.32
C GLU A 49 -11.67 13.16 16.11
N ARG A 50 -10.49 12.73 15.66
CA ARG A 50 -9.88 13.25 14.43
C ARG A 50 -10.65 12.79 13.20
N LEU A 51 -10.96 11.50 13.13
CA LEU A 51 -11.69 10.91 12.00
C LEU A 51 -13.08 11.54 11.82
N ASP A 52 -13.80 11.79 12.91
CA ASP A 52 -15.13 12.43 12.89
C ASP A 52 -15.10 13.88 12.36
N ARG A 53 -13.96 14.53 12.44
CA ARG A 53 -13.75 15.90 11.94
C ARG A 53 -13.12 15.94 10.55
N GLU A 54 -12.66 14.79 10.05
CA GLU A 54 -12.00 14.70 8.75
C GLU A 54 -13.03 14.82 7.62
N LYS A 55 -12.76 15.71 6.68
CA LYS A 55 -13.59 15.83 5.49
C LYS A 55 -13.21 14.74 4.50
N MET A 56 -14.17 13.96 4.06
CA MET A 56 -14.00 12.92 3.04
C MET A 56 -13.85 13.51 1.64
N ASN A 57 -12.84 14.34 1.46
CA ASN A 57 -12.47 14.99 0.21
C ASN A 57 -11.47 14.14 -0.58
N TYR A 58 -11.08 14.65 -1.76
CA TYR A 58 -9.88 14.16 -2.42
C TYR A 58 -8.65 14.38 -1.52
N GLY A 59 -7.86 13.33 -1.38
CA GLY A 59 -6.58 13.42 -0.69
C GLY A 59 -5.49 14.09 -1.54
N TRP A 60 -4.28 13.98 -1.06
CA TRP A 60 -3.11 14.46 -1.78
C TRP A 60 -2.82 13.58 -3.01
N ILE A 61 -2.57 14.20 -4.17
CA ILE A 61 -2.32 13.48 -5.42
C ILE A 61 -1.04 12.63 -5.34
N GLU A 62 -0.01 13.17 -4.70
CA GLU A 62 1.31 12.54 -4.59
C GLU A 62 1.53 11.80 -3.26
N GLY A 63 0.52 11.75 -2.42
CA GLY A 63 0.59 11.26 -1.05
C GLY A 63 0.70 12.38 -0.02
N SER A 64 0.16 12.13 1.19
CA SER A 64 0.20 13.13 2.25
C SER A 64 1.63 13.42 2.69
N PRO A 65 1.94 14.67 3.09
CA PRO A 65 3.26 15.02 3.63
C PRO A 65 3.66 14.13 4.81
N ASP A 66 2.74 13.85 5.72
CA ASP A 66 3.00 13.01 6.90
C ASP A 66 3.36 11.58 6.50
N PHE A 67 2.60 10.97 5.58
CA PHE A 67 2.90 9.64 5.06
C PHE A 67 4.28 9.60 4.41
N LYS A 68 4.60 10.56 3.55
CA LYS A 68 5.89 10.65 2.86
C LYS A 68 7.04 10.83 3.85
N ALA A 69 6.85 11.64 4.90
CA ALA A 69 7.85 11.84 5.95
C ALA A 69 8.11 10.54 6.75
N GLU A 70 7.05 9.78 7.09
CA GLU A 70 7.22 8.50 7.79
C GLU A 70 7.89 7.45 6.90
N VAL A 71 7.51 7.36 5.63
CA VAL A 71 8.17 6.46 4.67
C VAL A 71 9.65 6.80 4.50
N ALA A 72 10.02 8.09 4.47
CA ALA A 72 11.41 8.50 4.36
C ALA A 72 12.29 7.96 5.50
N LYS A 73 11.75 7.82 6.71
CA LYS A 73 12.45 7.28 7.88
C LYS A 73 12.78 5.78 7.78
N LEU A 74 12.12 5.04 6.90
CA LEU A 74 12.39 3.61 6.69
C LEU A 74 13.71 3.35 5.95
N TYR A 75 14.27 4.37 5.33
CA TYR A 75 15.51 4.25 4.58
C TYR A 75 16.73 4.50 5.48
N ARG A 76 17.80 3.73 5.26
CA ARG A 76 19.07 3.91 6.01
C ARG A 76 19.81 5.21 5.67
N ARG A 77 19.55 5.75 4.48
CA ARG A 77 20.09 7.04 4.01
C ARG A 77 19.00 8.10 4.14
N GLU A 78 19.42 9.34 4.24
CA GLU A 78 18.50 10.47 4.16
C GLU A 78 17.79 10.47 2.79
N VAL A 79 16.48 10.49 2.82
CA VAL A 79 15.61 10.58 1.64
C VAL A 79 14.72 11.79 1.81
N ASN A 80 14.74 12.68 0.81
CA ASN A 80 13.80 13.79 0.79
C ASN A 80 12.37 13.25 0.57
N PRO A 81 11.41 13.55 1.47
CA PRO A 81 10.00 13.15 1.30
C PRO A 81 9.40 13.53 -0.05
N ASP A 82 9.86 14.60 -0.68
CA ASP A 82 9.38 15.02 -2.01
C ASP A 82 9.77 14.06 -3.15
N HIS A 83 10.73 13.17 -2.90
CA HIS A 83 11.09 12.09 -3.82
C HIS A 83 10.26 10.82 -3.63
N ILE A 84 9.23 10.86 -2.78
CA ILE A 84 8.34 9.74 -2.51
C ILE A 84 6.98 10.02 -3.16
N LEU A 85 6.53 9.07 -3.96
CA LEU A 85 5.20 9.06 -4.56
C LEU A 85 4.38 7.93 -3.94
N GLN A 86 3.26 8.27 -3.35
CA GLN A 86 2.29 7.29 -2.87
C GLN A 86 1.44 6.79 -4.04
N THR A 87 1.25 5.48 -4.12
CA THR A 87 0.42 4.84 -5.13
C THR A 87 -0.57 3.87 -4.52
N ASN A 88 -1.56 3.44 -5.28
CA ASN A 88 -2.49 2.40 -4.87
C ASN A 88 -1.83 1.02 -5.00
N GLY A 89 -1.17 0.61 -3.93
CA GLY A 89 -0.46 -0.66 -3.85
C GLY A 89 0.86 -0.70 -4.62
N CYS A 90 1.62 -1.76 -4.39
CA CYS A 90 2.90 -2.00 -5.05
C CYS A 90 2.76 -2.16 -6.57
N THR A 91 1.66 -2.74 -7.04
CA THR A 91 1.38 -2.89 -8.47
C THR A 91 1.30 -1.54 -9.18
N GLY A 92 0.64 -0.56 -8.57
CA GLY A 92 0.61 0.81 -9.09
C GLY A 92 1.99 1.47 -9.11
N ALA A 93 2.79 1.24 -8.07
CA ALA A 93 4.16 1.75 -8.01
C ALA A 93 5.03 1.16 -9.13
N ASN A 94 4.97 -0.16 -9.33
CA ASN A 94 5.70 -0.85 -10.38
C ASN A 94 5.30 -0.37 -11.79
N LEU A 95 4.00 -0.22 -12.03
CA LEU A 95 3.51 0.30 -13.30
C LEU A 95 4.06 1.71 -13.58
N ASN A 96 3.96 2.60 -12.60
CA ASN A 96 4.47 3.97 -12.75
C ASN A 96 5.99 4.00 -12.98
N ALA A 97 6.75 3.18 -12.24
CA ALA A 97 8.18 3.09 -12.40
C ALA A 97 8.57 2.59 -13.80
N ILE A 98 7.94 1.51 -14.26
CA ILE A 98 8.18 0.96 -15.60
C ILE A 98 7.87 2.00 -16.68
N MET A 99 6.70 2.62 -16.61
CA MET A 99 6.30 3.63 -17.60
C MET A 99 7.19 4.87 -17.61
N ALA A 100 7.82 5.18 -16.48
CA ALA A 100 8.68 6.35 -16.37
C ALA A 100 10.08 6.14 -16.92
N VAL A 101 10.61 4.90 -16.90
CA VAL A 101 12.04 4.65 -17.17
C VAL A 101 12.31 3.66 -18.30
N VAL A 102 11.31 2.86 -18.71
CA VAL A 102 11.51 1.80 -19.72
C VAL A 102 11.17 2.33 -21.10
N GLU A 103 12.10 2.16 -22.05
CA GLU A 103 11.95 2.53 -23.45
C GLU A 103 11.85 1.29 -24.35
N PRO A 104 11.32 1.42 -25.58
CA PRO A 104 11.29 0.33 -26.55
C PRO A 104 12.68 -0.21 -26.84
N GLY A 105 12.91 -1.49 -26.54
CA GLY A 105 14.20 -2.18 -26.71
C GLY A 105 14.92 -2.47 -25.40
N ASP A 106 14.46 -1.94 -24.28
CA ASP A 106 15.00 -2.26 -22.97
C ASP A 106 14.61 -3.67 -22.52
N HIS A 107 15.46 -4.24 -21.69
CA HIS A 107 15.17 -5.49 -20.97
C HIS A 107 14.67 -5.16 -19.57
N VAL A 108 13.55 -5.80 -19.17
CA VAL A 108 12.90 -5.63 -17.86
C VAL A 108 12.78 -6.99 -17.19
#